data_3e40c12ac2a926fb7086c17e63c665d3
#
_entry.id   3e40c12ac2a926fb7086c17e63c665d3
#
_cell.length_a   1.000
_cell.length_b   1.000
_cell.length_c   1.000
_cell.angle_alpha   90.00
_cell.angle_beta   90.00
_cell.angle_gamma   90.00
#
_symmetry.space_group_name_H-M   'P 1'
#
loop_
_entity.id
_entity.type
_entity.pdbx_description
1 polymer ?
#
loop_
_entity_poly.entity_id
_entity_poly.type
_entity_poly.pdbx_seq_one_letter_code
_entity_poly.pdbx_strand_id
1 'polypeptide(L)'
;MNTSTLDQDVRTARELLQSGRLPEAEALALRLNHASPGVAATLLACEIEEARPDLTRALDIVTTALARDGEHAALQLKRAQILMALRRRSEGFAAAERVIAAAEPDPQMLATVASMYMQTNDPRRAKPLLYRALERTPNDPTLLYTAALSHFYLNETAEADELLVRVLEIAPGNGFAWHIRSQLATPTPDANHIPELRSVLARPRLRDIDRMLVSFALAKELEDVGEFAQSFDALLQANRIKRRTLTYDVMNDVRAMQNVMTHYSAEAMQALRGGDETPGPIFIVGMPRTGTTLVERILGSHSEITSVGEAVDFPEEMAAAARAAHARLGSTDPDLLRASLQMDFGEVGRRYVVAVRQLAGGQRYTIDKLPFNFRYCGLIHKALPKASIVHLTRDPMDTCYAVFKTMFINAYHFSYQLDELAEYFVAYRRMMDHWHAVMPGVMLDVRYENLVSDPETQCRRLLAHCGLPWEDEVLDFHRSPKASTTASTVQVRRPIYRTSVQKWRNFTRELQPVLQRLADAGLVDEDGNPRR
;
A
#
# COMPACT_ATOMS: atom_id res chain seq x y z
N MET A 1 13.97 4.10 43.69
CA MET A 1 14.92 3.50 42.74
C MET A 1 15.76 4.61 42.13
N ASN A 2 17.07 4.37 41.91
CA ASN A 2 17.93 5.35 41.27
C ASN A 2 17.55 5.42 39.77
N THR A 3 17.52 6.60 39.15
CA THR A 3 17.12 6.80 37.74
C THR A 3 17.88 5.86 36.78
N SER A 4 19.16 5.60 37.07
CA SER A 4 20.00 4.65 36.31
C SER A 4 19.50 3.21 36.36
N THR A 5 18.89 2.77 37.46
CA THR A 5 18.35 1.41 37.61
C THR A 5 17.02 1.26 36.86
N LEU A 6 16.19 2.32 36.87
CA LEU A 6 14.93 2.36 36.12
C LEU A 6 15.17 2.27 34.60
N ASP A 7 16.11 3.04 34.09
CA ASP A 7 16.47 3.01 32.65
C ASP A 7 17.07 1.67 32.22
N GLN A 8 17.81 1.02 33.12
CA GLN A 8 18.36 -0.31 32.86
C GLN A 8 17.25 -1.36 32.78
N ASP A 9 16.30 -1.33 33.73
CA ASP A 9 15.19 -2.29 33.78
C ASP A 9 14.25 -2.11 32.58
N VAL A 10 13.97 -0.87 32.14
CA VAL A 10 13.19 -0.59 30.93
C VAL A 10 13.88 -1.15 29.69
N ARG A 11 15.20 -0.97 29.55
CA ARG A 11 15.99 -1.57 28.45
C ARG A 11 15.92 -3.07 28.46
N THR A 12 16.14 -3.70 29.62
CA THR A 12 16.05 -5.16 29.77
C THR A 12 14.66 -5.69 29.39
N ALA A 13 13.60 -5.01 29.78
CA ALA A 13 12.24 -5.42 29.43
C ALA A 13 11.99 -5.34 27.91
N ARG A 14 12.51 -4.32 27.22
CA ARG A 14 12.43 -4.21 25.76
C ARG A 14 13.26 -5.29 25.03
N GLU A 15 14.42 -5.65 25.56
CA GLU A 15 15.23 -6.76 25.04
C GLU A 15 14.49 -8.09 25.16
N LEU A 16 13.80 -8.31 26.30
CA LEU A 16 12.95 -9.48 26.52
C LEU A 16 11.78 -9.52 25.51
N LEU A 17 11.12 -8.39 25.27
CA LEU A 17 10.06 -8.28 24.26
C LEU A 17 10.58 -8.61 22.85
N GLN A 18 11.72 -8.05 22.45
CA GLN A 18 12.33 -8.32 21.15
C GLN A 18 12.73 -9.78 20.96
N SER A 19 13.10 -10.47 22.05
CA SER A 19 13.44 -11.89 22.05
C SER A 19 12.21 -12.83 22.21
N GLY A 20 10.99 -12.29 22.23
CA GLY A 20 9.75 -13.06 22.35
C GLY A 20 9.45 -13.56 23.76
N ARG A 21 10.22 -13.12 24.78
CA ARG A 21 10.07 -13.53 26.19
C ARG A 21 9.03 -12.67 26.92
N LEU A 22 7.80 -12.68 26.39
CA LEU A 22 6.69 -11.82 26.82
C LEU A 22 6.37 -11.93 28.33
N PRO A 23 6.25 -13.14 28.96
CA PRO A 23 5.94 -13.26 30.38
C PRO A 23 6.98 -12.60 31.29
N GLU A 24 8.25 -12.65 30.93
CA GLU A 24 9.35 -12.08 31.70
C GLU A 24 9.40 -10.56 31.57
N ALA A 25 9.14 -10.04 30.35
CA ALA A 25 9.00 -8.62 30.10
C ALA A 25 7.84 -8.04 30.94
N GLU A 26 6.69 -8.73 30.99
CA GLU A 26 5.53 -8.34 31.78
C GLU A 26 5.83 -8.31 33.28
N ALA A 27 6.44 -9.36 33.83
CA ALA A 27 6.80 -9.42 35.24
C ALA A 27 7.73 -8.25 35.61
N LEU A 28 8.63 -7.86 34.73
CA LEU A 28 9.51 -6.72 34.94
C LEU A 28 8.76 -5.39 34.85
N ALA A 29 7.87 -5.22 33.87
CA ALA A 29 7.04 -4.03 33.72
C ALA A 29 6.09 -3.79 34.91
N LEU A 30 5.48 -4.86 35.44
CA LEU A 30 4.64 -4.79 36.64
C LEU A 30 5.44 -4.31 37.85
N ARG A 31 6.65 -4.84 38.07
CA ARG A 31 7.55 -4.38 39.13
C ARG A 31 7.91 -2.91 38.98
N LEU A 32 8.23 -2.48 37.75
CA LEU A 32 8.55 -1.09 37.44
C LEU A 32 7.38 -0.17 37.72
N ASN A 33 6.17 -0.55 37.30
CA ASN A 33 4.96 0.24 37.55
C ASN A 33 4.61 0.36 39.04
N HIS A 34 4.87 -0.69 39.82
CA HIS A 34 4.71 -0.63 41.29
C HIS A 34 5.79 0.24 41.97
N ALA A 35 7.03 0.12 41.53
CA ALA A 35 8.15 0.80 42.18
C ALA A 35 8.27 2.28 41.78
N SER A 36 7.91 2.63 40.53
CA SER A 36 8.02 3.98 39.96
C SER A 36 6.98 4.16 38.87
N PRO A 37 5.69 4.36 39.24
CA PRO A 37 4.66 4.65 38.27
C PRO A 37 5.01 5.97 37.52
N GLY A 38 5.00 5.93 36.20
CA GLY A 38 5.34 7.07 35.37
C GLY A 38 5.33 6.77 33.87
N VAL A 39 5.75 7.74 33.08
CA VAL A 39 5.70 7.67 31.61
C VAL A 39 6.41 6.44 31.05
N ALA A 40 7.63 6.14 31.50
CA ALA A 40 8.41 5.02 31.00
C ALA A 40 7.76 3.66 31.26
N ALA A 41 7.23 3.47 32.48
CA ALA A 41 6.50 2.25 32.84
C ALA A 41 5.20 2.10 32.05
N THR A 42 4.46 3.19 31.83
CA THR A 42 3.25 3.22 31.02
C THR A 42 3.54 2.85 29.56
N LEU A 43 4.57 3.46 28.95
CA LEU A 43 4.96 3.14 27.56
C LEU A 43 5.33 1.66 27.40
N LEU A 44 6.08 1.11 28.34
CA LEU A 44 6.44 -0.32 28.36
C LEU A 44 5.21 -1.22 28.51
N ALA A 45 4.25 -0.87 29.37
CA ALA A 45 3.00 -1.61 29.51
C ALA A 45 2.19 -1.61 28.19
N CYS A 46 2.13 -0.48 27.49
CA CYS A 46 1.51 -0.41 26.17
C CYS A 46 2.24 -1.30 25.15
N GLU A 47 3.59 -1.28 25.11
CA GLU A 47 4.40 -2.12 24.23
C GLU A 47 4.14 -3.63 24.44
N ILE A 48 3.89 -4.04 25.68
CA ILE A 48 3.54 -5.42 26.04
C ILE A 48 2.16 -5.81 25.50
N GLU A 49 1.16 -4.94 25.67
CA GLU A 49 -0.19 -5.23 25.16
C GLU A 49 -0.24 -5.18 23.62
N GLU A 50 0.57 -4.33 22.99
CA GLU A 50 0.77 -4.34 21.53
C GLU A 50 1.37 -5.68 21.07
N ALA A 51 2.31 -6.26 21.83
CA ALA A 51 2.88 -7.59 21.53
C ALA A 51 1.88 -8.74 21.76
N ARG A 52 0.83 -8.51 22.55
CA ARG A 52 -0.31 -9.42 22.76
C ARG A 52 -1.46 -9.24 21.79
N PRO A 53 -1.34 -8.49 20.75
CA PRO A 53 -2.28 -7.71 19.94
C PRO A 53 -3.56 -7.23 20.67
N ASP A 54 -3.44 -6.83 21.94
CA ASP A 54 -4.55 -6.21 22.70
C ASP A 54 -4.43 -4.67 22.71
N LEU A 55 -4.70 -4.08 21.56
CA LEU A 55 -4.64 -2.63 21.37
C LEU A 55 -5.69 -1.88 22.21
N THR A 56 -6.81 -2.51 22.56
CA THR A 56 -7.85 -1.91 23.39
C THR A 56 -7.33 -1.69 24.79
N ARG A 57 -6.69 -2.69 25.36
CA ARG A 57 -6.06 -2.59 26.67
C ARG A 57 -4.90 -1.62 26.69
N ALA A 58 -4.07 -1.61 25.64
CA ALA A 58 -3.01 -0.60 25.50
C ALA A 58 -3.58 0.82 25.48
N LEU A 59 -4.72 1.05 24.81
CA LEU A 59 -5.40 2.35 24.77
C LEU A 59 -5.90 2.76 26.17
N ASP A 60 -6.49 1.83 26.93
CA ASP A 60 -6.98 2.10 28.28
C ASP A 60 -5.83 2.47 29.23
N ILE A 61 -4.70 1.78 29.12
CA ILE A 61 -3.49 2.05 29.93
C ILE A 61 -2.99 3.47 29.67
N VAL A 62 -2.77 3.85 28.40
CA VAL A 62 -2.25 5.18 28.08
C VAL A 62 -3.26 6.29 28.40
N THR A 63 -4.55 6.03 28.24
CA THR A 63 -5.60 7.01 28.53
C THR A 63 -5.70 7.26 30.05
N THR A 64 -5.60 6.22 30.87
CA THR A 64 -5.57 6.32 32.32
C THR A 64 -4.33 7.09 32.80
N ALA A 65 -3.17 6.83 32.20
CA ALA A 65 -1.95 7.55 32.54
C ALA A 65 -2.06 9.05 32.18
N LEU A 66 -2.61 9.40 31.04
CA LEU A 66 -2.85 10.80 30.65
C LEU A 66 -3.81 11.53 31.58
N ALA A 67 -4.83 10.83 32.10
CA ALA A 67 -5.74 11.39 33.10
C ALA A 67 -5.06 11.67 34.44
N ARG A 68 -4.05 10.87 34.82
CA ARG A 68 -3.28 11.01 36.06
C ARG A 68 -2.13 12.02 35.94
N ASP A 69 -1.35 11.92 34.85
CA ASP A 69 -0.06 12.61 34.71
C ASP A 69 -0.19 13.88 33.84
N GLY A 70 -1.39 14.18 33.32
CA GLY A 70 -1.65 15.35 32.47
C GLY A 70 -1.14 15.19 31.03
N GLU A 71 -1.03 16.30 30.33
CA GLU A 71 -0.62 16.35 28.91
C GLU A 71 0.89 16.07 28.78
N HIS A 72 1.24 14.82 28.48
CA HIS A 72 2.63 14.42 28.24
C HIS A 72 2.81 13.97 26.79
N ALA A 73 3.72 14.65 26.04
CA ALA A 73 3.89 14.45 24.60
C ALA A 73 4.16 12.98 24.21
N ALA A 74 4.99 12.25 24.98
CA ALA A 74 5.28 10.84 24.68
C ALA A 74 4.06 9.94 24.87
N LEU A 75 3.22 10.19 25.89
CA LEU A 75 1.97 9.47 26.10
C LEU A 75 0.93 9.81 25.03
N GLN A 76 0.83 11.09 24.62
CA GLN A 76 -0.03 11.49 23.50
C GLN A 76 0.40 10.86 22.19
N LEU A 77 1.72 10.75 21.94
CA LEU A 77 2.25 10.08 20.75
C LEU A 77 1.89 8.58 20.76
N LYS A 78 2.08 7.89 21.90
CA LYS A 78 1.72 6.48 22.04
C LYS A 78 0.21 6.28 21.84
N ARG A 79 -0.61 7.15 22.43
CA ARG A 79 -2.07 7.14 22.22
C ARG A 79 -2.44 7.32 20.76
N ALA A 80 -1.77 8.27 20.06
CA ALA A 80 -1.99 8.50 18.65
C ALA A 80 -1.67 7.24 17.82
N GLN A 81 -0.52 6.61 18.07
CA GLN A 81 -0.11 5.37 17.39
C GLN A 81 -1.13 4.23 17.59
N ILE A 82 -1.56 4.01 18.84
CA ILE A 82 -2.55 2.96 19.17
C ILE A 82 -3.89 3.25 18.50
N LEU A 83 -4.36 4.50 18.52
CA LEU A 83 -5.61 4.91 17.87
C LEU A 83 -5.54 4.73 16.35
N MET A 84 -4.38 5.04 15.72
CA MET A 84 -4.18 4.77 14.30
C MET A 84 -4.21 3.27 13.99
N ALA A 85 -3.59 2.45 14.83
CA ALA A 85 -3.64 0.99 14.70
C ALA A 85 -5.07 0.43 14.90
N LEU A 86 -5.85 1.02 15.80
CA LEU A 86 -7.29 0.75 16.00
C LEU A 86 -8.19 1.40 14.93
N ARG A 87 -7.62 2.09 13.93
CA ARG A 87 -8.32 2.83 12.86
C ARG A 87 -9.22 3.97 13.33
N ARG A 88 -9.10 4.38 14.58
CA ARG A 88 -9.75 5.57 15.15
C ARG A 88 -8.97 6.83 14.73
N ARG A 89 -8.87 7.05 13.39
CA ARG A 89 -7.94 8.03 12.79
C ARG A 89 -8.18 9.45 13.27
N SER A 90 -9.44 9.89 13.39
CA SER A 90 -9.77 11.23 13.86
C SER A 90 -9.23 11.50 15.27
N GLU A 91 -9.37 10.53 16.17
CA GLU A 91 -8.87 10.62 17.54
C GLU A 91 -7.34 10.48 17.58
N GLY A 92 -6.78 9.63 16.70
CA GLY A 92 -5.34 9.49 16.52
C GLY A 92 -4.69 10.81 16.10
N PHE A 93 -5.25 11.49 15.12
CA PHE A 93 -4.77 12.81 14.71
C PHE A 93 -5.00 13.88 15.78
N ALA A 94 -6.12 13.85 16.50
CA ALA A 94 -6.32 14.77 17.62
C ALA A 94 -5.27 14.61 18.73
N ALA A 95 -4.83 13.38 19.00
CA ALA A 95 -3.73 13.11 19.92
C ALA A 95 -2.37 13.56 19.34
N ALA A 96 -2.14 13.37 18.04
CA ALA A 96 -0.93 13.83 17.35
C ALA A 96 -0.79 15.35 17.35
N GLU A 97 -1.90 16.11 17.17
CA GLU A 97 -1.89 17.59 17.25
C GLU A 97 -1.43 18.07 18.63
N ARG A 98 -1.73 17.35 19.72
CA ARG A 98 -1.21 17.70 21.06
C ARG A 98 0.29 17.52 21.16
N VAL A 99 0.86 16.51 20.46
CA VAL A 99 2.33 16.35 20.36
C VAL A 99 2.95 17.53 19.62
N ILE A 100 2.34 17.97 18.51
CA ILE A 100 2.82 19.09 17.69
C ILE A 100 2.78 20.41 18.47
N ALA A 101 1.77 20.59 19.32
CA ALA A 101 1.53 21.79 20.13
C ALA A 101 2.44 21.88 21.38
N ALA A 102 3.17 20.83 21.73
CA ALA A 102 4.13 20.88 22.85
C ALA A 102 5.18 21.99 22.64
N ALA A 103 5.60 22.63 23.71
CA ALA A 103 6.49 23.80 23.65
C ALA A 103 7.83 23.49 22.97
N GLU A 104 8.39 22.29 23.23
CA GLU A 104 9.62 21.80 22.62
C GLU A 104 9.46 20.31 22.25
N PRO A 105 8.75 19.98 21.18
CA PRO A 105 8.58 18.60 20.79
C PRO A 105 9.92 18.01 20.34
N ASP A 106 10.18 16.79 20.78
CA ASP A 106 11.36 16.04 20.36
C ASP A 106 11.34 15.82 18.83
N PRO A 107 12.47 16.00 18.11
CA PRO A 107 12.55 15.80 16.66
C PRO A 107 12.04 14.43 16.21
N GLN A 108 12.31 13.37 16.99
CA GLN A 108 11.85 12.03 16.68
C GLN A 108 10.33 11.87 16.84
N MET A 109 9.72 12.58 17.79
CA MET A 109 8.25 12.62 17.92
C MET A 109 7.61 13.32 16.73
N LEU A 110 8.17 14.45 16.28
CA LEU A 110 7.70 15.14 15.08
C LEU A 110 7.83 14.26 13.84
N ALA A 111 8.95 13.54 13.68
CA ALA A 111 9.16 12.58 12.60
C ALA A 111 8.12 11.44 12.63
N THR A 112 7.78 10.95 13.82
CA THR A 112 6.77 9.89 13.98
C THR A 112 5.38 10.40 13.58
N VAL A 113 4.99 11.58 14.02
CA VAL A 113 3.72 12.21 13.59
C VAL A 113 3.71 12.47 12.08
N ALA A 114 4.83 12.96 11.51
CA ALA A 114 4.98 13.14 10.07
C ALA A 114 4.79 11.80 9.32
N SER A 115 5.36 10.72 9.84
CA SER A 115 5.19 9.38 9.26
C SER A 115 3.72 8.92 9.31
N MET A 116 2.96 9.26 10.35
CA MET A 116 1.51 8.98 10.40
C MET A 116 0.76 9.72 9.29
N TYR A 117 1.09 10.98 9.04
CA TYR A 117 0.51 11.74 7.91
C TYR A 117 0.92 11.15 6.56
N MET A 118 2.18 10.74 6.39
CA MET A 118 2.66 10.08 5.17
C MET A 118 1.89 8.78 4.89
N GLN A 119 1.66 7.95 5.90
CA GLN A 119 0.92 6.69 5.79
C GLN A 119 -0.56 6.90 5.42
N THR A 120 -1.13 8.04 5.78
CA THR A 120 -2.51 8.42 5.42
C THR A 120 -2.59 9.28 4.17
N ASN A 121 -1.54 9.28 3.35
CA ASN A 121 -1.46 9.98 2.07
C ASN A 121 -1.58 11.52 2.19
N ASP A 122 -1.09 12.08 3.30
CA ASP A 122 -1.06 13.52 3.54
C ASP A 122 0.38 14.07 3.73
N PRO A 123 1.22 14.05 2.69
CA PRO A 123 2.58 14.59 2.77
C PRO A 123 2.62 16.11 3.01
N ARG A 124 1.53 16.84 2.74
CA ARG A 124 1.45 18.29 2.99
C ARG A 124 1.51 18.61 4.49
N ARG A 125 0.83 17.82 5.31
CA ARG A 125 0.90 17.96 6.77
C ARG A 125 2.19 17.41 7.35
N ALA A 126 2.78 16.38 6.74
CA ALA A 126 4.04 15.82 7.16
C ALA A 126 5.23 16.78 6.97
N LYS A 127 5.28 17.48 5.82
CA LYS A 127 6.43 18.32 5.42
C LYS A 127 6.86 19.35 6.47
N PRO A 128 5.99 20.23 7.01
CA PRO A 128 6.41 21.23 8.00
C PRO A 128 6.95 20.60 9.29
N LEU A 129 6.47 19.44 9.71
CA LEU A 129 6.95 18.73 10.89
C LEU A 129 8.36 18.20 10.69
N LEU A 130 8.65 17.69 9.51
CA LEU A 130 9.98 17.20 9.13
C LEU A 130 11.00 18.35 9.11
N TYR A 131 10.64 19.52 8.61
CA TYR A 131 11.52 20.69 8.64
C TYR A 131 11.77 21.19 10.06
N ARG A 132 10.74 21.25 10.91
CA ARG A 132 10.95 21.55 12.36
C ARG A 132 11.89 20.55 13.05
N ALA A 133 11.82 19.28 12.68
CA ALA A 133 12.74 18.27 13.20
C ALA A 133 14.17 18.50 12.67
N LEU A 134 14.33 18.81 11.38
CA LEU A 134 15.61 19.09 10.73
C LEU A 134 16.30 20.37 11.24
N GLU A 135 15.55 21.37 11.72
CA GLU A 135 16.15 22.55 12.38
C GLU A 135 17.03 22.17 13.58
N ARG A 136 16.65 21.11 14.31
CA ARG A 136 17.40 20.61 15.47
C ARG A 136 18.40 19.52 15.13
N THR A 137 18.16 18.76 14.10
CA THR A 137 19.01 17.64 13.64
C THR A 137 19.23 17.71 12.12
N PRO A 138 19.98 18.73 11.63
CA PRO A 138 20.04 19.06 10.20
C PRO A 138 20.68 17.99 9.32
N ASN A 139 21.48 17.10 9.90
CA ASN A 139 22.20 16.04 9.19
C ASN A 139 21.71 14.63 9.53
N ASP A 140 20.48 14.49 10.07
CA ASP A 140 19.89 13.17 10.25
C ASP A 140 19.45 12.59 8.87
N PRO A 141 20.09 11.52 8.39
CA PRO A 141 19.79 10.99 7.04
C PRO A 141 18.38 10.40 6.92
N THR A 142 17.77 9.96 8.03
CA THR A 142 16.40 9.43 8.04
C THR A 142 15.39 10.56 7.88
N LEU A 143 15.60 11.67 8.59
CA LEU A 143 14.74 12.86 8.45
C LEU A 143 14.89 13.50 7.07
N LEU A 144 16.12 13.65 6.56
CA LEU A 144 16.40 14.15 5.22
C LEU A 144 15.69 13.30 4.16
N TYR A 145 15.79 11.96 4.26
CA TYR A 145 15.13 11.05 3.35
C TYR A 145 13.60 11.16 3.42
N THR A 146 13.03 11.23 4.63
CA THR A 146 11.57 11.33 4.80
C THR A 146 11.05 12.69 4.28
N ALA A 147 11.81 13.76 4.46
CA ALA A 147 11.50 15.06 3.88
C ALA A 147 11.57 15.01 2.34
N ALA A 148 12.62 14.40 1.77
CA ALA A 148 12.72 14.19 0.32
C ALA A 148 11.53 13.39 -0.23
N LEU A 149 11.10 12.35 0.50
CA LEU A 149 9.94 11.54 0.11
C LEU A 149 8.64 12.36 0.15
N SER A 150 8.48 13.29 1.11
CA SER A 150 7.33 14.19 1.14
C SER A 150 7.29 15.12 -0.08
N HIS A 151 8.44 15.69 -0.47
CA HIS A 151 8.57 16.49 -1.69
C HIS A 151 8.30 15.65 -2.95
N PHE A 152 8.84 14.43 -3.02
CA PHE A 152 8.57 13.50 -4.12
C PHE A 152 7.06 13.26 -4.31
N TYR A 153 6.33 13.00 -3.22
CA TYR A 153 4.88 12.81 -3.27
C TYR A 153 4.08 14.10 -3.56
N LEU A 154 4.69 15.25 -3.40
CA LEU A 154 4.12 16.55 -3.78
C LEU A 154 4.53 17.02 -5.17
N ASN A 155 5.42 16.25 -5.88
CA ASN A 155 6.00 16.61 -7.17
C ASN A 155 6.97 17.81 -7.13
N GLU A 156 7.55 18.05 -6.01
CA GLU A 156 8.58 19.08 -5.80
C GLU A 156 9.93 18.38 -6.01
N THR A 157 10.25 18.11 -7.31
CA THR A 157 11.37 17.20 -7.68
C THR A 157 12.73 17.79 -7.43
N ALA A 158 12.89 19.12 -7.55
CA ALA A 158 14.17 19.81 -7.29
C ALA A 158 14.53 19.74 -5.81
N GLU A 159 13.57 20.07 -4.93
CA GLU A 159 13.76 20.03 -3.48
C GLU A 159 13.98 18.59 -2.99
N ALA A 160 13.30 17.62 -3.62
CA ALA A 160 13.54 16.20 -3.33
C ALA A 160 14.96 15.79 -3.70
N ASP A 161 15.49 16.20 -4.86
CA ASP A 161 16.86 15.88 -5.29
C ASP A 161 17.91 16.49 -4.36
N GLU A 162 17.77 17.77 -3.98
CA GLU A 162 18.68 18.45 -3.04
C GLU A 162 18.80 17.69 -1.72
N LEU A 163 17.67 17.25 -1.15
CA LEU A 163 17.67 16.48 0.10
C LEU A 163 18.28 15.08 -0.08
N LEU A 164 18.01 14.41 -1.20
CA LEU A 164 18.57 13.08 -1.51
C LEU A 164 20.08 13.16 -1.74
N VAL A 165 20.58 14.22 -2.37
CA VAL A 165 22.02 14.47 -2.50
C VAL A 165 22.67 14.56 -1.12
N ARG A 166 22.09 15.33 -0.19
CA ARG A 166 22.59 15.41 1.20
C ARG A 166 22.57 14.07 1.91
N VAL A 167 21.52 13.24 1.71
CA VAL A 167 21.51 11.86 2.25
C VAL A 167 22.67 11.06 1.70
N LEU A 168 22.96 11.17 0.40
CA LEU A 168 24.01 10.40 -0.27
C LEU A 168 25.43 10.91 0.06
N GLU A 169 25.60 12.19 0.40
CA GLU A 169 26.86 12.72 0.95
C GLU A 169 27.19 12.09 2.31
N ILE A 170 26.18 11.92 3.19
CA ILE A 170 26.34 11.30 4.51
C ILE A 170 26.46 9.78 4.40
N ALA A 171 25.63 9.16 3.58
CA ALA A 171 25.50 7.72 3.41
C ALA A 171 25.48 7.34 1.91
N PRO A 172 26.64 7.32 1.22
CA PRO A 172 26.72 7.10 -0.22
C PRO A 172 26.19 5.73 -0.71
N GLY A 173 25.99 4.78 0.20
CA GLY A 173 25.41 3.46 -0.06
C GLY A 173 23.92 3.35 0.24
N ASN A 174 23.24 4.46 0.57
CA ASN A 174 21.81 4.45 0.91
C ASN A 174 20.96 4.11 -0.32
N GLY A 175 20.49 2.85 -0.40
CA GLY A 175 19.71 2.35 -1.51
C GLY A 175 18.33 3.04 -1.66
N PHE A 176 17.70 3.43 -0.56
CA PHE A 176 16.42 4.14 -0.60
C PHE A 176 16.56 5.51 -1.28
N ALA A 177 17.63 6.25 -0.96
CA ALA A 177 17.90 7.54 -1.59
C ALA A 177 18.18 7.38 -3.10
N TRP A 178 19.00 6.42 -3.50
CA TRP A 178 19.27 6.14 -4.91
C TRP A 178 18.01 5.72 -5.66
N HIS A 179 17.18 4.88 -5.05
CA HIS A 179 15.94 4.40 -5.68
C HIS A 179 14.95 5.54 -5.96
N ILE A 180 14.72 6.44 -5.00
CA ILE A 180 13.84 7.61 -5.22
C ILE A 180 14.48 8.58 -6.21
N ARG A 181 15.77 8.86 -6.08
CA ARG A 181 16.49 9.78 -6.97
C ARG A 181 16.41 9.38 -8.43
N SER A 182 16.57 8.08 -8.73
CA SER A 182 16.43 7.57 -10.09
C SER A 182 15.03 7.80 -10.71
N GLN A 183 14.00 8.04 -9.89
CA GLN A 183 12.63 8.27 -10.34
C GLN A 183 12.26 9.74 -10.54
N LEU A 184 13.10 10.69 -10.07
CA LEU A 184 12.80 12.12 -10.16
C LEU A 184 12.82 12.64 -11.60
N ALA A 185 13.63 12.06 -12.46
CA ALA A 185 13.79 12.44 -13.85
C ALA A 185 13.86 11.23 -14.78
N THR A 186 13.73 11.46 -16.08
CA THR A 186 14.07 10.47 -17.10
C THR A 186 15.51 10.77 -17.54
N PRO A 187 16.49 9.88 -17.24
CA PRO A 187 17.87 10.07 -17.59
C PRO A 187 18.07 10.02 -19.12
N THR A 188 19.15 10.65 -19.57
CA THR A 188 19.64 10.60 -20.95
C THR A 188 21.03 9.97 -20.99
N PRO A 189 21.55 9.56 -22.16
CA PRO A 189 22.91 9.04 -22.26
C PRO A 189 23.97 9.96 -21.64
N ASP A 190 23.81 11.28 -21.76
CA ASP A 190 24.77 12.28 -21.27
C ASP A 190 24.49 12.75 -19.83
N ALA A 191 23.31 12.45 -19.28
CA ALA A 191 22.90 12.87 -17.94
C ALA A 191 22.17 11.74 -17.20
N ASN A 192 22.93 10.91 -16.49
CA ASN A 192 22.46 9.76 -15.74
C ASN A 192 23.38 9.46 -14.55
N HIS A 193 22.97 8.55 -13.67
CA HIS A 193 23.75 8.13 -12.48
C HIS A 193 24.27 6.69 -12.62
N ILE A 194 24.29 6.12 -13.82
CA ILE A 194 24.73 4.73 -14.06
C ILE A 194 26.15 4.47 -13.52
N PRO A 195 27.16 5.36 -13.75
CA PRO A 195 28.49 5.16 -13.19
C PRO A 195 28.52 5.11 -11.66
N GLU A 196 27.80 6.02 -11.01
CA GLU A 196 27.72 6.10 -9.55
C GLU A 196 27.02 4.86 -8.97
N LEU A 197 25.89 4.45 -9.58
CA LEU A 197 25.13 3.26 -9.15
C LEU A 197 25.99 1.99 -9.26
N ARG A 198 26.77 1.84 -10.33
CA ARG A 198 27.74 0.73 -10.48
C ARG A 198 28.84 0.80 -9.43
N SER A 199 29.36 1.99 -9.13
CA SER A 199 30.37 2.18 -8.08
C SER A 199 29.83 1.79 -6.71
N VAL A 200 28.58 2.12 -6.39
CA VAL A 200 27.92 1.71 -5.15
C VAL A 200 27.75 0.19 -5.09
N LEU A 201 27.31 -0.45 -6.17
CA LEU A 201 27.15 -1.91 -6.24
C LEU A 201 28.46 -2.69 -6.10
N ALA A 202 29.59 -2.10 -6.48
CA ALA A 202 30.92 -2.69 -6.34
C ALA A 202 31.44 -2.69 -4.88
N ARG A 203 30.78 -2.00 -3.93
CA ARG A 203 31.21 -1.96 -2.53
C ARG A 203 31.08 -3.32 -1.84
N PRO A 204 32.13 -3.85 -1.20
CA PRO A 204 32.12 -5.22 -0.67
C PRO A 204 31.20 -5.42 0.53
N ARG A 205 30.87 -4.37 1.29
CA ARG A 205 30.02 -4.43 2.50
C ARG A 205 28.69 -3.71 2.33
N LEU A 206 28.18 -3.62 1.10
CA LEU A 206 26.84 -3.06 0.87
C LEU A 206 25.78 -4.03 1.41
N ARG A 207 24.84 -3.53 2.24
CA ARG A 207 23.74 -4.34 2.78
C ARG A 207 22.86 -4.85 1.66
N ASP A 208 22.27 -6.03 1.80
CA ASP A 208 21.41 -6.63 0.76
C ASP A 208 20.24 -5.74 0.38
N ILE A 209 19.60 -5.06 1.35
CA ILE A 209 18.52 -4.11 1.07
C ILE A 209 18.99 -2.95 0.20
N ASP A 210 20.16 -2.37 0.48
CA ASP A 210 20.70 -1.28 -0.31
C ASP A 210 21.12 -1.78 -1.70
N ARG A 211 21.77 -2.94 -1.79
CA ARG A 211 22.12 -3.59 -3.06
C ARG A 211 20.89 -3.82 -3.94
N MET A 212 19.82 -4.33 -3.36
CA MET A 212 18.54 -4.53 -4.05
C MET A 212 17.99 -3.22 -4.63
N LEU A 213 17.89 -2.17 -3.79
CA LEU A 213 17.32 -0.88 -4.19
C LEU A 213 18.18 -0.16 -5.23
N VAL A 214 19.51 -0.19 -5.09
CA VAL A 214 20.44 0.36 -6.09
C VAL A 214 20.36 -0.43 -7.40
N SER A 215 20.15 -1.76 -7.36
CA SER A 215 19.95 -2.55 -8.58
C SER A 215 18.64 -2.19 -9.29
N PHE A 216 17.54 -1.93 -8.58
CA PHE A 216 16.31 -1.39 -9.18
C PHE A 216 16.52 0.00 -9.78
N ALA A 217 17.28 0.88 -9.11
CA ALA A 217 17.63 2.20 -9.63
C ALA A 217 18.47 2.09 -10.92
N LEU A 218 19.49 1.25 -10.91
CA LEU A 218 20.33 0.98 -12.07
C LEU A 218 19.52 0.41 -13.25
N ALA A 219 18.64 -0.55 -12.98
CA ALA A 219 17.79 -1.14 -14.00
C ALA A 219 16.89 -0.10 -14.68
N LYS A 220 16.30 0.81 -13.89
CA LYS A 220 15.46 1.90 -14.41
C LYS A 220 16.25 2.85 -15.29
N GLU A 221 17.42 3.29 -14.85
CA GLU A 221 18.23 4.22 -15.65
C GLU A 221 18.78 3.58 -16.92
N LEU A 222 19.19 2.31 -16.88
CA LEU A 222 19.60 1.53 -18.05
C LEU A 222 18.44 1.35 -19.05
N GLU A 223 17.21 1.08 -18.58
CA GLU A 223 16.02 1.00 -19.46
C GLU A 223 15.78 2.34 -20.16
N ASP A 224 15.87 3.45 -19.43
CA ASP A 224 15.59 4.78 -19.96
C ASP A 224 16.62 5.24 -21.02
N VAL A 225 17.87 4.79 -20.91
CA VAL A 225 18.91 5.06 -21.93
C VAL A 225 18.99 3.99 -23.04
N GLY A 226 18.10 2.98 -23.00
CA GLY A 226 18.00 1.95 -24.05
C GLY A 226 18.91 0.74 -23.88
N GLU A 227 19.62 0.60 -22.76
CA GLU A 227 20.53 -0.52 -22.45
C GLU A 227 19.74 -1.71 -21.87
N PHE A 228 18.81 -2.27 -22.66
CA PHE A 228 17.78 -3.21 -22.22
C PHE A 228 18.33 -4.50 -21.60
N ALA A 229 19.35 -5.14 -22.20
CA ALA A 229 19.91 -6.36 -21.67
C ALA A 229 20.53 -6.15 -20.28
N GLN A 230 21.32 -5.08 -20.10
CA GLN A 230 21.92 -4.74 -18.81
C GLN A 230 20.86 -4.32 -17.78
N SER A 231 19.80 -3.64 -18.23
CA SER A 231 18.64 -3.30 -17.39
C SER A 231 18.00 -4.57 -16.82
N PHE A 232 17.76 -5.58 -17.67
CA PHE A 232 17.13 -6.81 -17.21
C PHE A 232 18.01 -7.62 -16.25
N ASP A 233 19.32 -7.67 -16.50
CA ASP A 233 20.28 -8.30 -15.58
C ASP A 233 20.26 -7.65 -14.19
N ALA A 234 20.19 -6.32 -14.14
CA ALA A 234 20.05 -5.58 -12.89
C ALA A 234 18.71 -5.87 -12.20
N LEU A 235 17.60 -5.97 -12.95
CA LEU A 235 16.29 -6.38 -12.42
C LEU A 235 16.33 -7.80 -11.84
N LEU A 236 16.94 -8.75 -12.55
CA LEU A 236 17.08 -10.13 -12.05
C LEU A 236 17.86 -10.17 -10.74
N GLN A 237 18.94 -9.39 -10.63
CA GLN A 237 19.71 -9.29 -9.39
C GLN A 237 18.86 -8.74 -8.25
N ALA A 238 18.16 -7.62 -8.46
CA ALA A 238 17.32 -6.99 -7.47
C ALA A 238 16.20 -7.93 -6.98
N ASN A 239 15.49 -8.52 -7.92
CA ASN A 239 14.39 -9.43 -7.63
C ASN A 239 14.84 -10.70 -6.89
N ARG A 240 15.99 -11.30 -7.26
CA ARG A 240 16.58 -12.45 -6.55
C ARG A 240 16.92 -12.13 -5.10
N ILE A 241 17.47 -10.94 -4.82
CA ILE A 241 17.76 -10.52 -3.45
C ILE A 241 16.47 -10.43 -2.65
N LYS A 242 15.44 -9.75 -3.18
CA LYS A 242 14.14 -9.65 -2.50
C LYS A 242 13.49 -11.01 -2.29
N ARG A 243 13.43 -11.85 -3.33
CA ARG A 243 12.78 -13.16 -3.26
C ARG A 243 13.36 -14.06 -2.16
N ARG A 244 14.68 -14.01 -1.93
CA ARG A 244 15.36 -14.76 -0.85
C ARG A 244 14.91 -14.33 0.56
N THR A 245 14.41 -13.13 0.74
CA THR A 245 13.91 -12.63 2.04
C THR A 245 12.48 -13.02 2.32
N LEU A 246 11.78 -13.66 1.37
CA LEU A 246 10.36 -13.97 1.46
C LEU A 246 10.14 -15.47 1.67
N THR A 247 9.35 -15.79 2.68
CA THR A 247 8.71 -17.11 2.82
C THR A 247 7.39 -17.05 2.06
N TYR A 248 7.41 -17.41 0.77
CA TYR A 248 6.26 -17.29 -0.12
C TYR A 248 6.16 -18.49 -1.06
N ASP A 249 4.94 -18.94 -1.30
CA ASP A 249 4.57 -19.95 -2.29
C ASP A 249 3.33 -19.46 -3.03
N VAL A 250 3.45 -19.19 -4.33
CA VAL A 250 2.37 -18.71 -5.20
C VAL A 250 1.17 -19.65 -5.21
N MET A 251 1.41 -20.96 -5.00
CA MET A 251 0.33 -21.95 -4.99
C MET A 251 -0.63 -21.76 -3.82
N ASN A 252 -0.21 -21.10 -2.73
CA ASN A 252 -1.13 -20.71 -1.66
C ASN A 252 -2.15 -19.67 -2.15
N ASP A 253 -1.69 -18.66 -2.89
CA ASP A 253 -2.58 -17.66 -3.49
C ASP A 253 -3.48 -18.26 -4.57
N VAL A 254 -2.94 -19.14 -5.41
CA VAL A 254 -3.71 -19.86 -6.45
C VAL A 254 -4.82 -20.69 -5.80
N ARG A 255 -4.50 -21.47 -4.78
CA ARG A 255 -5.51 -22.27 -4.03
C ARG A 255 -6.53 -21.38 -3.34
N ALA A 256 -6.10 -20.26 -2.74
CA ALA A 256 -7.04 -19.31 -2.11
C ALA A 256 -8.04 -18.74 -3.12
N MET A 257 -7.58 -18.34 -4.31
CA MET A 257 -8.47 -17.89 -5.39
C MET A 257 -9.41 -19.00 -5.88
N GLN A 258 -8.91 -20.23 -6.04
CA GLN A 258 -9.72 -21.39 -6.41
C GLN A 258 -10.81 -21.69 -5.37
N ASN A 259 -10.46 -21.63 -4.09
CA ASN A 259 -11.42 -21.84 -3.01
C ASN A 259 -12.52 -20.76 -3.02
N VAL A 260 -12.17 -19.49 -3.26
CA VAL A 260 -13.19 -18.44 -3.41
C VAL A 260 -14.12 -18.74 -4.57
N MET A 261 -13.62 -19.09 -5.75
CA MET A 261 -14.46 -19.44 -6.91
C MET A 261 -15.36 -20.63 -6.63
N THR A 262 -14.88 -21.63 -5.90
CA THR A 262 -15.67 -22.82 -5.54
C THR A 262 -16.81 -22.48 -4.57
N HIS A 263 -16.54 -21.69 -3.53
CA HIS A 263 -17.55 -21.35 -2.51
C HIS A 263 -18.57 -20.32 -3.00
N TYR A 264 -18.13 -19.39 -3.84
CA TYR A 264 -19.00 -18.35 -4.42
C TYR A 264 -19.42 -18.70 -5.85
N SER A 265 -19.90 -19.95 -6.04
CA SER A 265 -20.49 -20.40 -7.31
C SER A 265 -21.74 -19.60 -7.70
N ALA A 266 -22.25 -19.77 -8.92
CA ALA A 266 -23.44 -19.09 -9.38
C ALA A 266 -24.65 -19.35 -8.46
N GLU A 267 -24.83 -20.61 -8.01
CA GLU A 267 -25.89 -21.00 -7.09
C GLU A 267 -25.73 -20.34 -5.74
N ALA A 268 -24.51 -20.33 -5.17
CA ALA A 268 -24.22 -19.68 -3.90
C ALA A 268 -24.48 -18.17 -4.00
N MET A 269 -23.99 -17.52 -5.07
CA MET A 269 -24.20 -16.10 -5.31
C MET A 269 -25.69 -15.74 -5.45
N GLN A 270 -26.51 -16.58 -6.07
CA GLN A 270 -27.95 -16.38 -6.15
C GLN A 270 -28.67 -16.58 -4.81
N ALA A 271 -28.18 -17.49 -3.97
CA ALA A 271 -28.77 -17.77 -2.65
C ALA A 271 -28.48 -16.67 -1.61
N LEU A 272 -27.34 -15.99 -1.71
CA LEU A 272 -26.95 -14.92 -0.79
C LEU A 272 -27.95 -13.75 -0.87
N ARG A 273 -28.39 -13.27 0.28
CA ARG A 273 -29.34 -12.17 0.47
C ARG A 273 -28.70 -11.08 1.35
N GLY A 274 -29.38 -9.94 1.40
CA GLY A 274 -28.92 -8.77 2.12
C GLY A 274 -28.03 -7.89 1.26
N GLY A 275 -27.40 -6.92 1.86
CA GLY A 275 -26.61 -5.88 1.23
C GLY A 275 -27.11 -4.51 1.67
N ASP A 276 -26.20 -3.57 1.75
CA ASP A 276 -26.50 -2.17 2.01
C ASP A 276 -26.71 -1.46 0.67
N GLU A 277 -27.89 -0.92 0.48
CA GLU A 277 -28.33 -0.26 -0.76
C GLU A 277 -27.77 1.17 -0.91
N THR A 278 -26.84 1.58 -0.05
CA THR A 278 -26.23 2.92 -0.09
C THR A 278 -25.41 3.08 -1.38
N PRO A 279 -25.75 4.02 -2.26
CA PRO A 279 -24.94 4.28 -3.45
C PRO A 279 -23.71 5.11 -3.13
N GLY A 280 -22.72 5.09 -4.04
CA GLY A 280 -21.58 5.99 -4.00
C GLY A 280 -20.21 5.36 -3.87
N PRO A 281 -20.01 4.20 -3.22
CA PRO A 281 -18.72 3.52 -3.26
C PRO A 281 -18.34 3.10 -4.68
N ILE A 282 -17.09 3.40 -5.07
CA ILE A 282 -16.49 3.05 -6.37
C ILE A 282 -15.24 2.24 -6.07
N PHE A 283 -15.21 0.98 -6.47
CA PHE A 283 -14.05 0.10 -6.32
C PHE A 283 -13.27 0.02 -7.62
N ILE A 284 -11.98 0.37 -7.57
CA ILE A 284 -11.05 0.23 -8.70
C ILE A 284 -10.16 -0.97 -8.43
N VAL A 285 -10.30 -2.01 -9.24
CA VAL A 285 -9.66 -3.31 -9.03
C VAL A 285 -8.85 -3.76 -10.25
N GLY A 286 -7.98 -4.74 -10.09
CA GLY A 286 -7.19 -5.35 -11.16
C GLY A 286 -5.79 -5.75 -10.70
N MET A 287 -4.93 -6.12 -11.64
CA MET A 287 -3.52 -6.31 -11.31
C MET A 287 -2.84 -4.97 -10.99
N PRO A 288 -1.82 -4.94 -10.13
CA PRO A 288 -1.01 -3.73 -9.98
C PRO A 288 -0.38 -3.34 -11.32
N ARG A 289 -0.13 -2.05 -11.54
CA ARG A 289 0.49 -1.51 -12.77
C ARG A 289 -0.37 -1.61 -14.04
N THR A 290 -1.66 -1.88 -13.94
CA THR A 290 -2.61 -1.89 -15.07
C THR A 290 -3.25 -0.52 -15.36
N GLY A 291 -2.91 0.53 -14.58
CA GLY A 291 -3.49 1.87 -14.74
C GLY A 291 -4.56 2.22 -13.70
N THR A 292 -4.69 1.43 -12.63
CA THR A 292 -5.64 1.68 -11.53
C THR A 292 -5.48 3.08 -10.93
N THR A 293 -4.25 3.55 -10.71
CA THR A 293 -3.97 4.91 -10.23
C THR A 293 -4.34 6.00 -11.26
N LEU A 294 -4.22 5.72 -12.56
CA LEU A 294 -4.66 6.65 -13.60
C LEU A 294 -6.16 6.86 -13.54
N VAL A 295 -6.94 5.78 -13.46
CA VAL A 295 -8.41 5.86 -13.33
C VAL A 295 -8.83 6.50 -12.01
N GLU A 296 -8.14 6.19 -10.91
CA GLU A 296 -8.37 6.87 -9.62
C GLU A 296 -8.19 8.39 -9.74
N ARG A 297 -7.15 8.86 -10.45
CA ARG A 297 -6.88 10.29 -10.66
C ARG A 297 -7.92 10.93 -11.56
N ILE A 298 -8.28 10.28 -12.66
CA ILE A 298 -9.33 10.72 -13.57
C ILE A 298 -10.65 10.92 -12.81
N LEU A 299 -11.17 9.87 -12.19
CA LEU A 299 -12.41 9.94 -11.43
C LEU A 299 -12.31 10.88 -10.22
N GLY A 300 -11.19 10.87 -9.51
CA GLY A 300 -10.95 11.74 -8.35
C GLY A 300 -10.79 13.23 -8.68
N SER A 301 -10.77 13.61 -9.98
CA SER A 301 -10.83 15.00 -10.42
C SER A 301 -12.27 15.53 -10.55
N HIS A 302 -13.27 14.65 -10.56
CA HIS A 302 -14.67 15.01 -10.51
C HIS A 302 -15.03 15.66 -9.15
N SER A 303 -15.87 16.71 -9.17
CA SER A 303 -16.19 17.53 -8.00
C SER A 303 -16.88 16.75 -6.87
N GLU A 304 -17.69 15.74 -7.22
CA GLU A 304 -18.44 14.93 -6.25
C GLU A 304 -17.65 13.71 -5.71
N ILE A 305 -16.41 13.47 -6.16
CA ILE A 305 -15.66 12.26 -5.81
C ILE A 305 -14.47 12.57 -4.89
N THR A 306 -14.31 11.77 -3.85
CA THR A 306 -13.10 11.73 -3.03
C THR A 306 -12.50 10.32 -3.02
N SER A 307 -11.19 10.22 -3.29
CA SER A 307 -10.47 8.96 -3.14
C SER A 307 -9.98 8.77 -1.71
N VAL A 308 -10.17 7.58 -1.17
CA VAL A 308 -9.57 7.14 0.10
C VAL A 308 -8.28 6.33 -0.11
N GLY A 309 -7.85 6.19 -1.37
CA GLY A 309 -6.63 5.46 -1.73
C GLY A 309 -6.80 3.95 -1.65
N GLU A 310 -5.76 3.26 -1.19
CA GLU A 310 -5.76 1.80 -1.01
C GLU A 310 -6.32 1.43 0.38
N ALA A 311 -7.65 1.53 0.53
CA ALA A 311 -8.33 1.20 1.78
C ALA A 311 -8.40 -0.34 1.96
N VAL A 312 -8.01 -0.81 3.15
CA VAL A 312 -8.13 -2.23 3.51
C VAL A 312 -9.39 -2.50 4.37
N ASP A 313 -10.25 -1.49 4.48
CA ASP A 313 -11.45 -1.54 5.33
C ASP A 313 -12.42 -2.62 4.88
N PHE A 314 -12.63 -2.81 3.55
CA PHE A 314 -13.53 -3.85 3.06
C PHE A 314 -13.02 -5.28 3.37
N PRO A 315 -11.79 -5.68 3.05
CA PRO A 315 -11.24 -6.98 3.44
C PRO A 315 -11.30 -7.24 4.95
N GLU A 316 -11.12 -6.22 5.77
CA GLU A 316 -11.15 -6.38 7.23
C GLU A 316 -12.55 -6.55 7.79
N GLU A 317 -13.53 -5.76 7.32
CA GLU A 317 -14.94 -5.94 7.71
C GLU A 317 -15.42 -7.35 7.28
N MET A 318 -15.03 -7.81 6.10
CA MET A 318 -15.27 -9.17 5.64
C MET A 318 -14.68 -10.22 6.58
N ALA A 319 -13.40 -10.07 6.94
CA ALA A 319 -12.72 -11.00 7.82
C ALA A 319 -13.34 -11.01 9.24
N ALA A 320 -13.71 -9.84 9.77
CA ALA A 320 -14.38 -9.72 11.07
C ALA A 320 -15.76 -10.39 11.06
N ALA A 321 -16.56 -10.16 10.02
CA ALA A 321 -17.87 -10.76 9.86
C ALA A 321 -17.79 -12.28 9.68
N ALA A 322 -16.80 -12.78 8.91
CA ALA A 322 -16.58 -14.23 8.75
C ALA A 322 -16.20 -14.90 10.08
N ARG A 323 -15.31 -14.28 10.87
CA ARG A 323 -14.98 -14.77 12.22
C ARG A 323 -16.20 -14.79 13.14
N ALA A 324 -17.04 -13.74 13.10
CA ALA A 324 -18.26 -13.68 13.89
C ALA A 324 -19.27 -14.76 13.47
N ALA A 325 -19.43 -15.01 12.17
CA ALA A 325 -20.26 -16.06 11.64
C ALA A 325 -19.74 -17.45 12.06
N HIS A 326 -18.43 -17.68 11.96
CA HIS A 326 -17.76 -18.90 12.40
C HIS A 326 -18.01 -19.19 13.89
N ALA A 327 -17.85 -18.19 14.74
CA ALA A 327 -18.11 -18.32 16.18
C ALA A 327 -19.58 -18.66 16.49
N ARG A 328 -20.54 -18.05 15.79
CA ARG A 328 -21.98 -18.35 15.94
C ARG A 328 -22.35 -19.78 15.54
N LEU A 329 -21.67 -20.31 14.51
CA LEU A 329 -21.91 -21.69 14.06
C LEU A 329 -21.35 -22.75 15.01
N GLY A 330 -20.53 -22.36 16.00
CA GLY A 330 -19.84 -23.30 16.90
C GLY A 330 -18.96 -24.29 16.12
N SER A 331 -18.54 -23.91 14.91
CA SER A 331 -17.82 -24.80 14.00
C SER A 331 -16.39 -25.02 14.49
N THR A 332 -15.95 -26.26 14.47
CA THR A 332 -14.53 -26.63 14.63
C THR A 332 -13.78 -26.62 13.31
N ASP A 333 -14.50 -26.41 12.18
CA ASP A 333 -13.92 -26.29 10.84
C ASP A 333 -13.13 -24.96 10.74
N PRO A 334 -11.82 -24.98 10.48
CA PRO A 334 -11.02 -23.78 10.35
C PRO A 334 -11.34 -22.95 9.10
N ASP A 335 -12.26 -23.40 8.21
CA ASP A 335 -12.59 -22.74 6.95
C ASP A 335 -13.47 -21.50 7.16
N LEU A 336 -12.82 -20.35 7.38
CA LEU A 336 -13.48 -19.05 7.45
C LEU A 336 -14.21 -18.67 6.14
N LEU A 337 -13.77 -19.19 5.01
CA LEU A 337 -14.41 -18.90 3.73
C LEU A 337 -15.80 -19.53 3.67
N ARG A 338 -15.96 -20.75 4.18
CA ARG A 338 -17.27 -21.39 4.30
C ARG A 338 -18.17 -20.62 5.29
N ALA A 339 -17.63 -20.19 6.41
CA ALA A 339 -18.36 -19.36 7.36
C ALA A 339 -18.78 -18.00 6.76
N SER A 340 -18.01 -17.46 5.83
CA SER A 340 -18.34 -16.20 5.17
C SER A 340 -19.63 -16.22 4.36
N LEU A 341 -20.10 -17.38 3.91
CA LEU A 341 -21.40 -17.53 3.25
C LEU A 341 -22.59 -17.27 4.21
N GLN A 342 -22.37 -17.27 5.52
CA GLN A 342 -23.36 -17.03 6.57
C GLN A 342 -23.22 -15.65 7.24
N MET A 343 -22.46 -14.74 6.62
CA MET A 343 -22.33 -13.37 7.12
C MET A 343 -23.59 -12.55 6.88
N ASP A 344 -23.76 -11.51 7.67
CA ASP A 344 -24.68 -10.41 7.37
C ASP A 344 -24.00 -9.43 6.41
N PHE A 345 -24.24 -9.60 5.10
CA PHE A 345 -23.68 -8.75 4.07
C PHE A 345 -24.17 -7.30 4.19
N GLY A 346 -25.38 -7.06 4.69
CA GLY A 346 -25.89 -5.71 4.93
C GLY A 346 -25.11 -4.99 6.02
N GLU A 347 -24.77 -5.72 7.11
CA GLU A 347 -23.94 -5.13 8.18
C GLU A 347 -22.51 -4.84 7.68
N VAL A 348 -21.91 -5.74 6.90
CA VAL A 348 -20.60 -5.50 6.28
C VAL A 348 -20.64 -4.23 5.42
N GLY A 349 -21.65 -4.10 4.55
CA GLY A 349 -21.83 -2.92 3.71
C GLY A 349 -21.98 -1.63 4.52
N ARG A 350 -22.85 -1.62 5.54
CA ARG A 350 -23.06 -0.44 6.42
C ARG A 350 -21.78 0.00 7.11
N ARG A 351 -21.03 -0.93 7.71
CA ARG A 351 -19.78 -0.62 8.42
C ARG A 351 -18.74 -0.06 7.47
N TYR A 352 -18.57 -0.69 6.32
CA TYR A 352 -17.66 -0.19 5.29
C TYR A 352 -18.03 1.23 4.85
N VAL A 353 -19.31 1.49 4.52
CA VAL A 353 -19.76 2.84 4.08
C VAL A 353 -19.49 3.88 5.17
N VAL A 354 -19.75 3.57 6.43
CA VAL A 354 -19.44 4.49 7.55
C VAL A 354 -17.95 4.79 7.61
N ALA A 355 -17.09 3.76 7.55
CA ALA A 355 -15.64 3.93 7.61
C ALA A 355 -15.10 4.79 6.47
N VAL A 356 -15.44 4.46 5.20
CA VAL A 356 -14.90 5.20 4.06
C VAL A 356 -15.45 6.62 3.93
N ARG A 357 -16.70 6.88 4.34
CA ARG A 357 -17.25 8.24 4.38
C ARG A 357 -16.57 9.12 5.42
N GLN A 358 -16.21 8.58 6.57
CA GLN A 358 -15.39 9.29 7.56
C GLN A 358 -14.03 9.69 6.96
N LEU A 359 -13.38 8.77 6.25
CA LEU A 359 -12.11 9.04 5.56
C LEU A 359 -12.25 10.09 4.46
N ALA A 360 -13.38 10.10 3.76
CA ALA A 360 -13.69 11.02 2.67
C ALA A 360 -14.31 12.36 3.12
N GLY A 361 -14.32 12.66 4.43
CA GLY A 361 -14.91 13.91 4.93
C GLY A 361 -16.42 14.03 4.70
N GLY A 362 -17.15 12.91 4.65
CA GLY A 362 -18.60 12.87 4.46
C GLY A 362 -19.07 12.84 3.00
N GLN A 363 -18.16 12.83 2.03
CA GLN A 363 -18.49 12.76 0.60
C GLN A 363 -19.28 11.49 0.26
N ARG A 364 -20.25 11.63 -0.67
CA ARG A 364 -21.12 10.53 -1.09
C ARG A 364 -20.38 9.53 -1.98
N TYR A 365 -19.66 10.02 -3.00
CA TYR A 365 -18.92 9.17 -3.92
C TYR A 365 -17.48 9.02 -3.42
N THR A 366 -17.10 7.78 -3.12
CA THR A 366 -15.79 7.46 -2.55
C THR A 366 -15.09 6.40 -3.38
N ILE A 367 -13.86 6.69 -3.80
CA ILE A 367 -13.03 5.70 -4.49
C ILE A 367 -12.21 4.92 -3.47
N ASP A 368 -12.37 3.60 -3.47
CA ASP A 368 -11.45 2.62 -2.91
C ASP A 368 -10.65 2.00 -4.07
N LYS A 369 -9.38 2.38 -4.18
CA LYS A 369 -8.50 1.85 -5.21
C LYS A 369 -7.49 0.90 -4.57
N LEU A 370 -7.94 -0.27 -4.15
CA LEU A 370 -7.08 -1.38 -3.75
C LEU A 370 -7.11 -2.43 -4.85
N PRO A 371 -6.03 -2.57 -5.66
CA PRO A 371 -5.99 -3.52 -6.75
C PRO A 371 -6.44 -4.92 -6.34
N PHE A 372 -6.00 -5.39 -5.16
CA PHE A 372 -6.35 -6.72 -4.62
C PHE A 372 -7.83 -6.93 -4.28
N ASN A 373 -8.65 -5.90 -4.26
CA ASN A 373 -10.10 -6.05 -4.10
C ASN A 373 -10.73 -6.86 -5.26
N PHE A 374 -9.98 -7.16 -6.33
CA PHE A 374 -10.44 -8.11 -7.34
C PHE A 374 -10.81 -9.48 -6.76
N ARG A 375 -10.17 -9.89 -5.65
CA ARG A 375 -10.48 -11.14 -4.94
C ARG A 375 -11.88 -11.14 -4.31
N TYR A 376 -12.46 -9.97 -4.10
CA TYR A 376 -13.70 -9.76 -3.36
C TYR A 376 -14.83 -9.20 -4.20
N CYS A 377 -14.72 -9.10 -5.54
CA CYS A 377 -15.74 -8.45 -6.39
C CYS A 377 -17.15 -8.98 -6.15
N GLY A 378 -17.33 -10.30 -6.05
CA GLY A 378 -18.64 -10.89 -5.76
C GLY A 378 -19.16 -10.53 -4.35
N LEU A 379 -18.26 -10.47 -3.37
CA LEU A 379 -18.60 -10.12 -1.98
C LEU A 379 -18.92 -8.63 -1.86
N ILE A 380 -18.15 -7.78 -2.56
CA ILE A 380 -18.44 -6.34 -2.68
C ILE A 380 -19.84 -6.15 -3.25
N HIS A 381 -20.17 -6.81 -4.36
CA HIS A 381 -21.49 -6.72 -4.97
C HIS A 381 -22.61 -7.21 -4.04
N LYS A 382 -22.34 -8.25 -3.21
CA LYS A 382 -23.34 -8.72 -2.24
C LYS A 382 -23.49 -7.79 -1.05
N ALA A 383 -22.40 -7.24 -0.54
CA ALA A 383 -22.45 -6.29 0.59
C ALA A 383 -22.97 -4.91 0.17
N LEU A 384 -22.69 -4.48 -1.06
CA LEU A 384 -22.96 -3.15 -1.60
C LEU A 384 -23.51 -3.28 -3.05
N PRO A 385 -24.78 -3.66 -3.25
CA PRO A 385 -25.34 -3.91 -4.58
C PRO A 385 -25.32 -2.69 -5.53
N LYS A 386 -25.21 -1.48 -4.97
CA LYS A 386 -25.17 -0.21 -5.73
C LYS A 386 -23.76 0.38 -5.83
N ALA A 387 -22.73 -0.34 -5.38
CA ALA A 387 -21.35 0.07 -5.61
C ALA A 387 -20.98 -0.13 -7.08
N SER A 388 -20.20 0.81 -7.63
CA SER A 388 -19.60 0.68 -8.94
C SER A 388 -18.27 -0.09 -8.85
N ILE A 389 -18.09 -1.12 -9.64
CA ILE A 389 -16.83 -1.88 -9.71
C ILE A 389 -16.20 -1.65 -11.08
N VAL A 390 -15.02 -1.05 -11.10
CA VAL A 390 -14.22 -0.76 -12.29
C VAL A 390 -13.01 -1.68 -12.30
N HIS A 391 -12.95 -2.57 -13.27
CA HIS A 391 -11.88 -3.54 -13.43
C HIS A 391 -10.90 -3.08 -14.53
N LEU A 392 -9.66 -2.80 -14.13
CA LEU A 392 -8.60 -2.39 -15.05
C LEU A 392 -7.91 -3.61 -15.64
N THR A 393 -7.93 -3.68 -16.96
CA THR A 393 -7.18 -4.66 -17.75
C THR A 393 -6.08 -3.98 -18.55
N ARG A 394 -5.03 -4.71 -18.86
CA ARG A 394 -3.90 -4.29 -19.69
C ARG A 394 -3.35 -5.51 -20.40
N ASP A 395 -2.62 -5.30 -21.50
CA ASP A 395 -1.84 -6.35 -22.14
C ASP A 395 -1.15 -7.25 -21.11
N PRO A 396 -1.34 -8.60 -21.17
CA PRO A 396 -0.80 -9.51 -20.15
C PRO A 396 0.72 -9.44 -20.00
N MET A 397 1.45 -9.36 -21.13
CA MET A 397 2.91 -9.30 -21.12
C MET A 397 3.42 -7.96 -20.58
N ASP A 398 2.81 -6.83 -21.00
CA ASP A 398 3.12 -5.52 -20.42
C ASP A 398 2.79 -5.44 -18.93
N THR A 399 1.71 -6.09 -18.49
CA THR A 399 1.35 -6.16 -17.06
C THR A 399 2.43 -6.91 -16.28
N CYS A 400 2.79 -8.11 -16.72
CA CYS A 400 3.81 -8.92 -16.06
C CYS A 400 5.17 -8.19 -16.03
N TYR A 401 5.59 -7.60 -17.14
CA TYR A 401 6.83 -6.81 -17.15
C TYR A 401 6.76 -5.60 -16.20
N ALA A 402 5.68 -4.83 -16.24
CA ALA A 402 5.52 -3.67 -15.37
C ALA A 402 5.48 -4.03 -13.88
N VAL A 403 4.92 -5.19 -13.53
CA VAL A 403 4.91 -5.72 -12.16
C VAL A 403 6.31 -6.17 -11.77
N PHE A 404 7.01 -6.94 -12.61
CA PHE A 404 8.35 -7.47 -12.33
C PHE A 404 9.39 -6.38 -12.10
N LYS A 405 9.33 -5.27 -12.85
CA LYS A 405 10.27 -4.15 -12.70
C LYS A 405 9.95 -3.17 -11.57
N THR A 406 8.84 -3.38 -10.86
CA THR A 406 8.43 -2.49 -9.77
C THR A 406 8.85 -3.07 -8.42
N MET A 407 9.58 -2.28 -7.63
CA MET A 407 9.89 -2.64 -6.26
C MET A 407 8.66 -2.37 -5.37
N PHE A 408 8.07 -3.44 -4.85
CA PHE A 408 7.03 -3.39 -3.83
C PHE A 408 7.64 -3.71 -2.45
N ILE A 409 7.40 -2.88 -1.45
CA ILE A 409 8.07 -3.06 -0.14
C ILE A 409 7.56 -4.32 0.56
N ASN A 410 6.24 -4.40 0.82
CA ASN A 410 5.61 -5.47 1.60
C ASN A 410 4.34 -6.04 0.94
N ALA A 411 4.19 -5.86 -0.36
CA ALA A 411 3.05 -6.35 -1.13
C ALA A 411 3.50 -7.13 -2.36
N TYR A 412 2.59 -7.85 -2.98
CA TYR A 412 2.78 -8.50 -4.29
C TYR A 412 3.99 -9.44 -4.35
N HIS A 413 4.15 -10.33 -3.37
CA HIS A 413 5.30 -11.23 -3.22
C HIS A 413 5.58 -12.08 -4.46
N PHE A 414 4.57 -12.40 -5.26
CA PHE A 414 4.69 -13.10 -6.54
C PHE A 414 5.47 -12.30 -7.60
N SER A 415 5.67 -11.00 -7.42
CA SER A 415 6.27 -10.13 -8.43
C SER A 415 7.78 -10.33 -8.63
N TYR A 416 8.45 -11.01 -7.70
CA TYR A 416 9.91 -11.12 -7.65
C TYR A 416 10.47 -12.37 -8.35
N GLN A 417 9.61 -13.18 -8.96
CA GLN A 417 10.00 -14.33 -9.77
C GLN A 417 9.06 -14.48 -10.96
N LEU A 418 9.59 -14.65 -12.16
CA LEU A 418 8.80 -14.63 -13.40
C LEU A 418 7.78 -15.77 -13.45
N ASP A 419 8.16 -16.99 -13.02
CA ASP A 419 7.25 -18.13 -13.02
C ASP A 419 6.11 -17.94 -12.03
N GLU A 420 6.39 -17.45 -10.81
CA GLU A 420 5.38 -17.15 -9.79
C GLU A 420 4.43 -16.03 -10.27
N LEU A 421 4.96 -15.02 -10.93
CA LEU A 421 4.19 -13.92 -11.50
C LEU A 421 3.25 -14.41 -12.60
N ALA A 422 3.71 -15.27 -13.50
CA ALA A 422 2.90 -15.85 -14.55
C ALA A 422 1.78 -16.74 -13.99
N GLU A 423 2.09 -17.62 -13.01
CA GLU A 423 1.09 -18.44 -12.32
C GLU A 423 0.02 -17.58 -11.63
N TYR A 424 0.45 -16.55 -10.90
CA TYR A 424 -0.47 -15.63 -10.24
C TYR A 424 -1.37 -14.92 -11.24
N PHE A 425 -0.81 -14.46 -12.37
CA PHE A 425 -1.57 -13.78 -13.42
C PHE A 425 -2.63 -14.69 -14.04
N VAL A 426 -2.29 -15.96 -14.31
CA VAL A 426 -3.25 -16.97 -14.82
C VAL A 426 -4.40 -17.18 -13.81
N ALA A 427 -4.07 -17.32 -12.52
CA ALA A 427 -5.08 -17.48 -11.48
C ALA A 427 -5.99 -16.25 -11.34
N TYR A 428 -5.39 -15.05 -11.40
CA TYR A 428 -6.14 -13.79 -11.42
C TYR A 428 -7.12 -13.72 -12.60
N ARG A 429 -6.69 -14.05 -13.82
CA ARG A 429 -7.57 -14.04 -15.00
C ARG A 429 -8.75 -14.99 -14.83
N ARG A 430 -8.50 -16.22 -14.39
CA ARG A 430 -9.56 -17.21 -14.12
C ARG A 430 -10.57 -16.69 -13.08
N MET A 431 -10.08 -16.00 -12.04
CA MET A 431 -10.95 -15.42 -11.04
C MET A 431 -11.81 -14.28 -11.58
N MET A 432 -11.26 -13.43 -12.45
CA MET A 432 -12.04 -12.37 -13.09
C MET A 432 -13.08 -12.94 -14.05
N ASP A 433 -12.71 -13.96 -14.83
CA ASP A 433 -13.66 -14.68 -15.71
C ASP A 433 -14.80 -15.32 -14.90
N HIS A 434 -14.49 -15.90 -13.73
CA HIS A 434 -15.49 -16.39 -12.79
C HIS A 434 -16.44 -15.28 -12.33
N TRP A 435 -15.92 -14.12 -11.88
CA TRP A 435 -16.78 -13.02 -11.46
C TRP A 435 -17.69 -12.52 -12.57
N HIS A 436 -17.20 -12.42 -13.81
CA HIS A 436 -18.03 -12.07 -14.96
C HIS A 436 -19.13 -13.10 -15.22
N ALA A 437 -18.84 -14.39 -15.02
CA ALA A 437 -19.81 -15.46 -15.22
C ALA A 437 -20.93 -15.46 -14.16
N VAL A 438 -20.58 -15.22 -12.88
CA VAL A 438 -21.55 -15.32 -11.77
C VAL A 438 -22.32 -14.02 -11.50
N MET A 439 -21.83 -12.87 -12.00
CA MET A 439 -22.48 -11.56 -11.88
C MET A 439 -22.33 -10.72 -13.17
N PRO A 440 -22.94 -11.18 -14.28
CA PRO A 440 -22.79 -10.52 -15.56
C PRO A 440 -23.30 -9.08 -15.54
N GLY A 441 -22.54 -8.17 -16.16
CA GLY A 441 -22.90 -6.75 -16.29
C GLY A 441 -22.68 -5.88 -15.03
N VAL A 442 -22.20 -6.46 -13.92
CA VAL A 442 -21.94 -5.70 -12.68
C VAL A 442 -20.66 -4.89 -12.76
N MET A 443 -19.61 -5.43 -13.38
CA MET A 443 -18.31 -4.79 -13.48
C MET A 443 -18.13 -4.11 -14.84
N LEU A 444 -17.46 -2.96 -14.84
CA LEU A 444 -17.01 -2.29 -16.05
C LEU A 444 -15.54 -2.62 -16.30
N ASP A 445 -15.25 -3.33 -17.38
CA ASP A 445 -13.87 -3.51 -17.85
C ASP A 445 -13.38 -2.28 -18.60
N VAL A 446 -12.22 -1.77 -18.15
CA VAL A 446 -11.50 -0.67 -18.78
C VAL A 446 -10.14 -1.15 -19.21
N ARG A 447 -9.92 -1.22 -20.52
CA ARG A 447 -8.62 -1.59 -21.06
C ARG A 447 -7.70 -0.38 -21.09
N TYR A 448 -6.51 -0.51 -20.49
CA TYR A 448 -5.52 0.57 -20.40
C TYR A 448 -5.18 1.16 -21.76
N GLU A 449 -4.98 0.32 -22.78
CA GLU A 449 -4.63 0.75 -24.14
C GLU A 449 -5.73 1.61 -24.76
N ASN A 450 -7.01 1.28 -24.51
CA ASN A 450 -8.15 2.07 -24.96
C ASN A 450 -8.22 3.41 -24.22
N LEU A 451 -7.98 3.38 -22.89
CA LEU A 451 -7.98 4.59 -22.06
C LEU A 451 -6.93 5.60 -22.53
N VAL A 452 -5.72 5.14 -22.88
CA VAL A 452 -4.66 6.05 -23.34
C VAL A 452 -4.78 6.42 -24.81
N SER A 453 -5.53 5.67 -25.63
CA SER A 453 -5.76 5.97 -27.05
C SER A 453 -6.95 6.90 -27.28
N ASP A 454 -8.01 6.76 -26.50
CA ASP A 454 -9.24 7.55 -26.58
C ASP A 454 -9.75 7.89 -25.16
N PRO A 455 -9.08 8.83 -24.47
CA PRO A 455 -9.39 9.17 -23.08
C PRO A 455 -10.83 9.66 -22.88
N GLU A 456 -11.33 10.52 -23.76
CA GLU A 456 -12.64 11.12 -23.58
C GLU A 456 -13.76 10.07 -23.59
N THR A 457 -13.79 9.21 -24.60
CA THR A 457 -14.80 8.14 -24.68
C THR A 457 -14.73 7.21 -23.45
N GLN A 458 -13.51 6.86 -23.00
CA GLN A 458 -13.37 6.00 -21.83
C GLN A 458 -13.77 6.70 -20.53
N CYS A 459 -13.45 7.98 -20.35
CA CYS A 459 -13.89 8.76 -19.20
C CYS A 459 -15.42 8.92 -19.15
N ARG A 460 -16.08 9.13 -20.30
CA ARG A 460 -17.56 9.16 -20.38
C ARG A 460 -18.17 7.82 -19.97
N ARG A 461 -17.59 6.70 -20.41
CA ARG A 461 -18.02 5.34 -19.99
C ARG A 461 -17.84 5.12 -18.48
N LEU A 462 -16.72 5.56 -17.92
CA LEU A 462 -16.42 5.47 -16.48
C LEU A 462 -17.45 6.24 -15.65
N LEU A 463 -17.70 7.52 -15.98
CA LEU A 463 -18.66 8.35 -15.27
C LEU A 463 -20.09 7.81 -15.41
N ALA A 464 -20.49 7.39 -16.59
CA ALA A 464 -21.79 6.77 -16.82
C ALA A 464 -22.00 5.51 -15.96
N HIS A 465 -20.97 4.64 -15.84
CA HIS A 465 -21.01 3.46 -14.98
C HIS A 465 -21.13 3.82 -13.48
N CYS A 466 -20.52 4.94 -13.07
CA CYS A 466 -20.61 5.44 -11.71
C CYS A 466 -21.90 6.25 -11.44
N GLY A 467 -22.74 6.48 -12.47
CA GLY A 467 -23.96 7.28 -12.36
C GLY A 467 -23.69 8.77 -12.15
N LEU A 468 -22.60 9.29 -12.70
CA LEU A 468 -22.12 10.67 -12.55
C LEU A 468 -22.22 11.45 -13.86
N PRO A 469 -22.53 12.75 -13.80
CA PRO A 469 -22.50 13.63 -14.96
C PRO A 469 -21.06 13.82 -15.49
N TRP A 470 -20.97 14.34 -16.70
CA TRP A 470 -19.67 14.71 -17.28
C TRP A 470 -19.16 16.02 -16.67
N GLU A 471 -17.88 16.07 -16.32
CA GLU A 471 -17.12 17.26 -15.97
C GLU A 471 -15.80 17.25 -16.78
N ASP A 472 -15.40 18.40 -17.35
CA ASP A 472 -14.21 18.50 -18.21
C ASP A 472 -12.90 18.30 -17.42
N GLU A 473 -12.92 18.59 -16.13
CA GLU A 473 -11.80 18.44 -15.18
C GLU A 473 -11.26 17.01 -15.11
N VAL A 474 -12.05 15.99 -15.46
CA VAL A 474 -11.60 14.60 -15.49
C VAL A 474 -10.51 14.35 -16.55
N LEU A 475 -10.44 15.14 -17.61
CA LEU A 475 -9.39 15.08 -18.61
C LEU A 475 -8.11 15.84 -18.18
N ASP A 476 -8.27 16.82 -17.28
CA ASP A 476 -7.18 17.62 -16.72
C ASP A 476 -6.63 17.09 -15.39
N PHE A 477 -6.87 15.81 -15.07
CA PHE A 477 -6.47 15.14 -13.82
C PHE A 477 -4.98 15.34 -13.45
N HIS A 478 -4.10 15.52 -14.42
CA HIS A 478 -2.67 15.74 -14.23
C HIS A 478 -2.35 17.08 -13.57
N ARG A 479 -3.27 18.06 -13.64
CA ARG A 479 -3.19 19.36 -12.98
C ARG A 479 -3.68 19.32 -11.51
N SER A 480 -4.31 18.23 -11.09
CA SER A 480 -4.82 18.10 -9.74
C SER A 480 -3.69 18.18 -8.71
N PRO A 481 -3.80 19.06 -7.69
CA PRO A 481 -2.78 19.21 -6.66
C PRO A 481 -2.78 18.07 -5.64
N LYS A 482 -3.70 17.11 -5.73
CA LYS A 482 -3.79 15.99 -4.78
C LYS A 482 -2.51 15.15 -4.83
N ALA A 483 -1.97 14.79 -3.67
CA ALA A 483 -0.81 13.91 -3.55
C ALA A 483 -1.12 12.51 -4.09
N SER A 484 -0.08 11.80 -4.53
CA SER A 484 -0.15 10.38 -4.88
C SER A 484 1.02 9.68 -4.22
N THR A 485 0.76 8.62 -3.46
CA THR A 485 1.78 7.85 -2.71
C THR A 485 1.94 6.42 -3.24
N THR A 486 1.50 6.17 -4.48
CA THR A 486 1.62 4.86 -5.12
C THR A 486 2.91 4.73 -5.93
N ALA A 487 3.28 3.50 -6.29
CA ALA A 487 4.39 3.22 -7.21
C ALA A 487 4.22 3.87 -8.61
N SER A 488 3.06 4.44 -8.92
CA SER A 488 2.75 5.14 -10.18
C SER A 488 2.77 6.67 -10.06
N THR A 489 3.22 7.21 -8.91
CA THR A 489 3.18 8.65 -8.59
C THR A 489 3.70 9.55 -9.70
N VAL A 490 4.86 9.25 -10.26
CA VAL A 490 5.49 10.05 -11.32
C VAL A 490 4.69 10.00 -12.62
N GLN A 491 4.11 8.83 -12.93
CA GLN A 491 3.43 8.58 -14.19
C GLN A 491 2.10 9.33 -14.32
N VAL A 492 1.32 9.41 -13.23
CA VAL A 492 -0.02 10.02 -13.24
C VAL A 492 -0.01 11.55 -13.15
N ARG A 493 1.17 12.16 -13.13
CA ARG A 493 1.35 13.63 -13.12
C ARG A 493 1.68 14.22 -14.47
N ARG A 494 1.76 13.38 -15.49
CA ARG A 494 1.93 13.77 -16.88
C ARG A 494 0.59 13.64 -17.62
N PRO A 495 0.36 14.41 -18.68
CA PRO A 495 -0.73 14.12 -19.59
C PRO A 495 -0.68 12.65 -20.05
N ILE A 496 -1.82 12.11 -20.45
CA ILE A 496 -1.88 10.71 -20.91
C ILE A 496 -0.87 10.49 -22.05
N TYR A 497 -0.06 9.44 -21.93
CA TYR A 497 0.96 9.07 -22.91
C TYR A 497 0.87 7.58 -23.26
N ARG A 498 1.32 7.22 -24.46
CA ARG A 498 1.24 5.85 -25.02
C ARG A 498 2.55 5.06 -24.93
N THR A 499 3.63 5.66 -24.44
CA THR A 499 4.97 5.06 -24.47
C THR A 499 5.17 3.86 -23.55
N SER A 500 4.16 3.52 -22.76
CA SER A 500 4.17 2.32 -21.89
C SER A 500 3.48 1.11 -22.52
N VAL A 501 2.91 1.24 -23.72
CA VAL A 501 2.28 0.15 -24.46
C VAL A 501 3.36 -0.63 -25.22
N GLN A 502 3.31 -1.96 -25.14
CA GLN A 502 4.24 -2.91 -25.76
C GLN A 502 5.72 -2.76 -25.32
N LYS A 503 5.98 -2.19 -24.15
CA LYS A 503 7.34 -2.09 -23.61
C LYS A 503 8.01 -3.43 -23.36
N TRP A 504 7.25 -4.47 -23.08
CA TRP A 504 7.76 -5.82 -22.87
C TRP A 504 8.51 -6.36 -24.09
N ARG A 505 8.23 -5.86 -25.30
CA ARG A 505 8.89 -6.31 -26.53
C ARG A 505 10.40 -6.02 -26.58
N ASN A 506 10.87 -5.06 -25.78
CA ASN A 506 12.30 -4.82 -25.61
C ASN A 506 13.01 -5.93 -24.82
N PHE A 507 12.25 -6.85 -24.21
CA PHE A 507 12.70 -7.91 -23.31
C PHE A 507 12.11 -9.27 -23.70
N THR A 508 11.82 -9.48 -24.99
CA THR A 508 11.12 -10.69 -25.48
C THR A 508 11.88 -11.96 -25.12
N ARG A 509 13.21 -11.94 -25.20
CA ARG A 509 14.06 -13.09 -24.87
C ARG A 509 13.99 -13.42 -23.39
N GLU A 510 14.08 -12.45 -22.54
CA GLU A 510 14.14 -12.59 -21.09
C GLU A 510 12.76 -12.96 -20.49
N LEU A 511 11.68 -12.54 -21.17
CA LEU A 511 10.30 -12.82 -20.76
C LEU A 511 9.70 -14.09 -21.39
N GLN A 512 10.51 -14.90 -22.10
CA GLN A 512 10.05 -16.17 -22.70
C GLN A 512 9.35 -17.12 -21.70
N PRO A 513 9.81 -17.29 -20.45
CA PRO A 513 9.08 -18.14 -19.48
C PRO A 513 7.67 -17.64 -19.19
N VAL A 514 7.48 -16.32 -19.09
CA VAL A 514 6.16 -15.70 -18.90
C VAL A 514 5.30 -15.90 -20.13
N LEU A 515 5.84 -15.61 -21.33
CA LEU A 515 5.15 -15.77 -22.60
C LEU A 515 4.62 -17.20 -22.78
N GLN A 516 5.48 -18.19 -22.57
CA GLN A 516 5.10 -19.61 -22.70
C GLN A 516 3.97 -19.96 -21.74
N ARG A 517 4.10 -19.59 -20.46
CA ARG A 517 3.08 -19.90 -19.45
C ARG A 517 1.73 -19.23 -19.74
N LEU A 518 1.73 -17.99 -20.25
CA LEU A 518 0.50 -17.29 -20.62
C LEU A 518 -0.11 -17.85 -21.93
N ALA A 519 0.71 -18.27 -22.88
CA ALA A 519 0.28 -18.93 -24.11
C ALA A 519 -0.35 -20.29 -23.81
N ASP A 520 0.26 -21.12 -22.96
CA ASP A 520 -0.28 -22.40 -22.50
C ASP A 520 -1.63 -22.24 -21.79
N ALA A 521 -1.84 -21.12 -21.10
CA ALA A 521 -3.12 -20.77 -20.49
C ALA A 521 -4.14 -20.16 -21.48
N GLY A 522 -3.77 -19.95 -22.73
CA GLY A 522 -4.63 -19.39 -23.77
C GLY A 522 -4.86 -17.88 -23.66
N LEU A 523 -4.07 -17.17 -22.87
CA LEU A 523 -4.22 -15.72 -22.62
C LEU A 523 -3.55 -14.86 -23.69
N VAL A 524 -2.50 -15.38 -24.32
CA VAL A 524 -1.79 -14.74 -25.43
C VAL A 524 -1.54 -15.76 -26.56
N ASP A 525 -1.20 -15.27 -27.74
CA ASP A 525 -0.66 -16.10 -28.83
C ASP A 525 0.87 -16.29 -28.68
N GLU A 526 1.49 -17.01 -29.63
CA GLU A 526 2.93 -17.30 -29.64
C GLU A 526 3.79 -16.03 -29.76
N ASP A 527 3.23 -14.95 -30.32
CA ASP A 527 3.85 -13.64 -30.46
C ASP A 527 3.59 -12.72 -29.25
N GLY A 528 2.86 -13.21 -28.23
CA GLY A 528 2.50 -12.50 -27.02
C GLY A 528 1.35 -11.50 -27.20
N ASN A 529 0.59 -11.56 -28.27
CA ASN A 529 -0.59 -10.71 -28.41
C ASN A 529 -1.77 -11.28 -27.62
N PRO A 530 -2.54 -10.42 -26.91
CA PRO A 530 -3.68 -10.88 -26.11
C PRO A 530 -4.71 -11.64 -26.93
N ARG A 531 -5.13 -12.81 -26.46
CA ARG A 531 -6.32 -13.48 -26.95
C ARG A 531 -7.57 -12.91 -26.27
N ARG A 532 -8.67 -12.84 -27.02
CA ARG A 532 -9.94 -12.29 -26.52
C ARG A 532 -10.62 -13.24 -25.54
#